data_1bfc19ddf1fd90b1d6256e551b8dfd39
#
_entry.id   1bfc19ddf1fd90b1d6256e551b8dfd39
#
_cell.length_a   1.000
_cell.length_b   1.000
_cell.length_c   1.000
_cell.angle_alpha   90.00
_cell.angle_beta   90.00
_cell.angle_gamma   90.00
#
_symmetry.space_group_name_H-M   'P 1'
#
loop_
_entity.id
_entity.type
_entity.pdbx_description
1 polymer ?
#
loop_
_entity_poly.entity_id
_entity_poly.type
_entity_poly.pdbx_seq_one_letter_code
_entity_poly.pdbx_strand_id
1 'polypeptide(L)'
;MNQIGEQLHVMYLEYWNRLKSALADENVDLHSLSNPFLIDADEAYREAPTKVLFVGKETNGWGQYTEYINREPEEAVCDLQNDYIRFRQDSRWGHTPFWRACRTIYDRLNPHGPKDGYMTSNLIKLDQNRTRPLPEVEEIICNHFPLLPHEINILSPDVVLFFTGPYYDDRLQRTFPGSVLKAVDDMPLNLICRVIHDKLPYHSYRTYHPGYSLRGNNAKVARFNPVVNAIVNRVQQ
;
A
#
# COMPACT_ATOMS: atom_id res chain seq x y z
N MET A 1 -6.07 20.02 7.72
CA MET A 1 -5.06 18.98 7.39
C MET A 1 -4.04 18.94 8.51
N ASN A 2 -3.54 17.80 8.93
CA ASN A 2 -2.48 17.70 9.93
C ASN A 2 -1.11 17.73 9.23
N GLN A 3 -0.02 17.87 9.99
CA GLN A 3 1.34 18.00 9.43
C GLN A 3 1.73 16.85 8.47
N ILE A 4 1.37 15.60 8.78
CA ILE A 4 1.62 14.45 7.90
C ILE A 4 0.81 14.59 6.61
N GLY A 5 -0.49 14.94 6.71
CA GLY A 5 -1.36 15.17 5.56
C GLY A 5 -0.86 16.30 4.66
N GLU A 6 -0.36 17.40 5.24
CA GLU A 6 0.24 18.49 4.48
C GLU A 6 1.50 18.06 3.72
N GLN A 7 2.38 17.28 4.34
CA GLN A 7 3.57 16.75 3.68
C GLN A 7 3.22 15.78 2.55
N LEU A 8 2.24 14.90 2.76
CA LEU A 8 1.72 14.01 1.72
C LEU A 8 1.14 14.81 0.55
N HIS A 9 0.31 15.82 0.85
CA HIS A 9 -0.33 16.67 -0.15
C HIS A 9 0.70 17.40 -1.04
N VAL A 10 1.68 18.06 -0.45
CA VAL A 10 2.75 18.74 -1.18
C VAL A 10 3.52 17.77 -2.08
N MET A 11 3.88 16.60 -1.55
CA MET A 11 4.55 15.56 -2.31
C MET A 11 3.67 15.06 -3.48
N TYR A 12 2.36 14.85 -3.27
CA TYR A 12 1.46 14.41 -4.33
C TYR A 12 1.29 15.43 -5.44
N LEU A 13 1.24 16.72 -5.13
CA LEU A 13 1.18 17.79 -6.13
C LEU A 13 2.38 17.77 -7.07
N GLU A 14 3.58 17.59 -6.53
CA GLU A 14 4.80 17.49 -7.32
C GLU A 14 4.73 16.31 -8.31
N TYR A 15 4.35 15.13 -7.82
CA TYR A 15 4.30 13.92 -8.62
C TYR A 15 3.08 13.85 -9.56
N TRP A 16 1.97 14.49 -9.21
CA TRP A 16 0.78 14.56 -10.07
C TRP A 16 1.11 15.16 -11.45
N ASN A 17 1.78 16.29 -11.46
CA ASN A 17 2.17 16.95 -12.71
C ASN A 17 3.16 16.10 -13.54
N ARG A 18 4.09 15.42 -12.89
CA ARG A 18 5.04 14.50 -13.55
C ARG A 18 4.31 13.33 -14.22
N LEU A 19 3.38 12.69 -13.49
CA LEU A 19 2.58 11.59 -14.05
C LEU A 19 1.74 12.05 -15.22
N LYS A 20 1.04 13.18 -15.08
CA LYS A 20 0.19 13.76 -16.13
C LYS A 20 0.97 13.99 -17.42
N SER A 21 2.14 14.61 -17.34
CA SER A 21 3.00 14.86 -18.51
C SER A 21 3.49 13.55 -19.13
N ALA A 22 4.00 12.61 -18.34
CA ALA A 22 4.54 11.36 -18.84
C ALA A 22 3.48 10.48 -19.55
N LEU A 23 2.25 10.43 -19.01
CA LEU A 23 1.16 9.68 -19.65
C LEU A 23 0.70 10.33 -20.98
N ALA A 24 0.76 11.66 -21.07
CA ALA A 24 0.44 12.38 -22.30
C ALA A 24 1.51 12.17 -23.39
N ASP A 25 2.79 12.21 -23.01
CA ASP A 25 3.92 12.05 -23.94
C ASP A 25 3.96 10.64 -24.56
N GLU A 26 3.59 9.61 -23.80
CA GLU A 26 3.59 8.21 -24.25
C GLU A 26 2.26 7.77 -24.90
N ASN A 27 1.32 8.71 -25.11
CA ASN A 27 0.01 8.45 -25.74
C ASN A 27 -0.77 7.27 -25.13
N VAL A 28 -0.76 7.16 -23.81
CA VAL A 28 -1.47 6.10 -23.07
C VAL A 28 -2.98 6.31 -23.13
N ASP A 29 -3.75 5.24 -23.30
CA ASP A 29 -5.22 5.29 -23.17
C ASP A 29 -5.63 5.58 -21.72
N LEU A 30 -5.89 6.84 -21.41
CA LEU A 30 -6.26 7.31 -20.07
C LEU A 30 -7.60 6.75 -19.58
N HIS A 31 -8.50 6.33 -20.48
CA HIS A 31 -9.77 5.69 -20.09
C HIS A 31 -9.58 4.29 -19.52
N SER A 32 -8.44 3.65 -19.81
CA SER A 32 -8.09 2.36 -19.23
C SER A 32 -7.56 2.44 -17.81
N LEU A 33 -7.17 3.64 -17.33
CA LEU A 33 -6.51 3.85 -16.04
C LEU A 33 -7.51 4.18 -14.93
N SER A 34 -7.26 3.63 -13.73
CA SER A 34 -7.91 4.09 -12.49
C SER A 34 -7.27 5.39 -11.99
N ASN A 35 -7.92 6.03 -11.02
CA ASN A 35 -7.30 7.10 -10.26
C ASN A 35 -6.09 6.60 -9.47
N PRO A 36 -5.09 7.44 -9.23
CA PRO A 36 -4.04 7.15 -8.26
C PRO A 36 -4.59 7.05 -6.84
N PHE A 37 -4.10 6.06 -6.10
CA PHE A 37 -4.44 5.85 -4.69
C PHE A 37 -3.59 6.78 -3.81
N LEU A 38 -4.11 7.96 -3.51
CA LEU A 38 -3.46 8.98 -2.69
C LEU A 38 -4.00 8.90 -1.26
N ILE A 39 -3.11 8.63 -0.32
CA ILE A 39 -3.49 8.39 1.08
C ILE A 39 -3.44 9.67 1.91
N ASP A 40 -4.17 9.67 3.03
CA ASP A 40 -4.05 10.69 4.08
C ASP A 40 -4.07 10.04 5.45
N ALA A 41 -3.26 10.55 6.38
CA ALA A 41 -3.11 10.00 7.72
C ALA A 41 -4.13 10.59 8.69
N ASP A 42 -4.98 9.72 9.24
CA ASP A 42 -5.93 10.07 10.28
C ASP A 42 -5.28 10.17 11.69
N GLU A 43 -6.06 10.66 12.65
CA GLU A 43 -5.64 10.79 14.04
C GLU A 43 -5.33 9.42 14.66
N ALA A 44 -6.15 8.41 14.36
CA ALA A 44 -5.98 7.07 14.89
C ALA A 44 -4.60 6.47 14.51
N TYR A 45 -4.12 6.72 13.29
CA TYR A 45 -2.77 6.30 12.90
C TYR A 45 -1.68 7.03 13.69
N ARG A 46 -1.84 8.34 13.91
CA ARG A 46 -0.85 9.15 14.65
C ARG A 46 -0.73 8.76 16.11
N GLU A 47 -1.84 8.34 16.72
CA GLU A 47 -1.92 7.94 18.11
C GLU A 47 -1.60 6.44 18.34
N ALA A 48 -1.46 5.66 17.27
CA ALA A 48 -1.14 4.24 17.37
C ALA A 48 0.23 4.04 18.03
N PRO A 49 0.33 3.22 19.11
CA PRO A 49 1.60 2.91 19.78
C PRO A 49 2.62 2.26 18.83
N THR A 50 2.15 1.35 17.97
CA THR A 50 2.93 0.78 16.86
C THR A 50 2.29 1.20 15.55
N LYS A 51 2.97 2.01 14.76
CA LYS A 51 2.49 2.48 13.47
C LYS A 51 2.65 1.42 12.40
N VAL A 52 1.56 0.99 11.80
CA VAL A 52 1.55 -0.10 10.81
C VAL A 52 1.07 0.41 9.47
N LEU A 53 1.85 0.15 8.42
CA LEU A 53 1.48 0.38 7.04
C LEU A 53 1.31 -0.96 6.31
N PHE A 54 0.11 -1.21 5.79
CA PHE A 54 -0.16 -2.35 4.90
C PHE A 54 -0.09 -1.90 3.44
N VAL A 55 0.69 -2.60 2.63
CA VAL A 55 0.90 -2.29 1.22
C VAL A 55 0.27 -3.38 0.37
N GLY A 56 -0.79 -3.03 -0.37
CA GLY A 56 -1.43 -3.87 -1.37
C GLY A 56 -0.63 -3.91 -2.68
N LYS A 57 -1.21 -4.53 -3.71
CA LYS A 57 -0.66 -4.64 -5.06
C LYS A 57 -0.86 -3.34 -5.84
N GLU A 58 -1.80 -3.35 -6.78
CA GLU A 58 -2.39 -2.21 -7.47
C GLU A 58 -3.77 -1.90 -6.88
N THR A 59 -4.36 -0.80 -7.31
CA THR A 59 -5.81 -0.56 -7.12
C THR A 59 -6.64 -1.63 -7.84
N ASN A 60 -7.95 -1.61 -7.66
CA ASN A 60 -8.87 -2.53 -8.35
C ASN A 60 -10.15 -1.76 -8.70
N GLY A 61 -10.07 -0.90 -9.70
CA GLY A 61 -11.17 -0.05 -10.12
C GLY A 61 -11.38 1.13 -9.17
N TRP A 62 -10.32 1.86 -8.87
CA TRP A 62 -10.33 3.05 -8.01
C TRP A 62 -10.74 4.29 -8.81
N GLY A 63 -12.01 4.40 -9.23
CA GLY A 63 -12.49 5.47 -10.08
C GLY A 63 -11.88 5.46 -11.49
N GLN A 64 -11.91 6.60 -12.19
CA GLN A 64 -11.31 6.76 -13.52
C GLN A 64 -10.41 7.99 -13.58
N TYR A 65 -9.20 7.81 -14.10
CA TYR A 65 -8.18 8.86 -14.19
C TYR A 65 -8.66 10.10 -14.97
N THR A 66 -9.49 9.89 -15.98
CA THR A 66 -10.08 10.96 -16.82
C THR A 66 -11.00 11.92 -16.06
N GLU A 67 -11.48 11.55 -14.88
CA GLU A 67 -12.33 12.41 -14.04
C GLU A 67 -11.53 13.54 -13.38
N TYR A 68 -10.20 13.35 -13.21
CA TYR A 68 -9.34 14.24 -12.45
C TYR A 68 -8.24 14.91 -13.29
N ILE A 69 -7.85 14.32 -14.44
CA ILE A 69 -6.71 14.76 -15.23
C ILE A 69 -6.80 16.22 -15.71
N ASN A 70 -8.01 16.72 -15.97
CA ASN A 70 -8.27 18.06 -16.46
C ASN A 70 -8.62 19.08 -15.37
N ARG A 71 -8.62 18.65 -14.10
CA ARG A 71 -8.83 19.55 -12.97
C ARG A 71 -7.53 20.26 -12.61
N GLU A 72 -7.65 21.35 -11.85
CA GLU A 72 -6.49 21.97 -11.22
C GLU A 72 -5.80 20.95 -10.29
N PRO A 73 -4.48 20.83 -10.33
CA PRO A 73 -3.75 19.82 -9.55
C PRO A 73 -4.09 19.80 -8.06
N GLU A 74 -4.24 20.98 -7.46
CA GLU A 74 -4.60 21.16 -6.05
C GLU A 74 -5.96 20.52 -5.72
N GLU A 75 -6.97 20.75 -6.56
CA GLU A 75 -8.31 20.20 -6.41
C GLU A 75 -8.29 18.67 -6.61
N ALA A 76 -7.61 18.20 -7.66
CA ALA A 76 -7.53 16.78 -7.97
C ALA A 76 -6.88 15.98 -6.84
N VAL A 77 -5.74 16.43 -6.32
CA VAL A 77 -5.03 15.77 -5.22
C VAL A 77 -5.85 15.80 -3.94
N CYS A 78 -6.43 16.95 -3.60
CA CYS A 78 -7.30 17.09 -2.41
C CYS A 78 -8.49 16.12 -2.47
N ASP A 79 -9.17 16.04 -3.60
CA ASP A 79 -10.33 15.16 -3.77
C ASP A 79 -9.95 13.68 -3.69
N LEU A 80 -8.82 13.28 -4.29
CA LEU A 80 -8.32 11.90 -4.22
C LEU A 80 -7.93 11.50 -2.79
N GLN A 81 -7.35 12.40 -2.00
CA GLN A 81 -7.08 12.17 -0.57
C GLN A 81 -8.39 12.06 0.22
N ASN A 82 -9.39 12.91 -0.08
CA ASN A 82 -10.72 12.81 0.53
C ASN A 82 -11.43 11.50 0.16
N ASP A 83 -11.27 11.00 -1.07
CA ASP A 83 -11.79 9.70 -1.49
C ASP A 83 -11.17 8.56 -0.69
N TYR A 84 -9.88 8.63 -0.40
CA TYR A 84 -9.22 7.67 0.48
C TYR A 84 -9.82 7.69 1.89
N ILE A 85 -10.03 8.87 2.48
CA ILE A 85 -10.64 9.01 3.82
C ILE A 85 -12.04 8.39 3.83
N ARG A 86 -12.89 8.74 2.85
CA ARG A 86 -14.25 8.19 2.71
C ARG A 86 -14.23 6.66 2.57
N PHE A 87 -13.32 6.14 1.75
CA PHE A 87 -13.15 4.71 1.57
C PHE A 87 -12.74 4.00 2.86
N ARG A 88 -11.85 4.58 3.65
CA ARG A 88 -11.44 4.06 4.96
C ARG A 88 -12.60 3.97 5.95
N GLN A 89 -13.53 4.91 5.88
CA GLN A 89 -14.71 4.99 6.75
C GLN A 89 -15.85 4.08 6.27
N ASP A 90 -15.81 3.57 5.03
CA ASP A 90 -16.87 2.75 4.45
C ASP A 90 -16.86 1.33 5.00
N SER A 91 -17.86 1.03 5.82
CA SER A 91 -18.03 -0.28 6.47
C SER A 91 -18.21 -1.46 5.51
N ARG A 92 -18.62 -1.22 4.24
CA ARG A 92 -18.86 -2.26 3.22
C ARG A 92 -17.62 -3.09 2.94
N TRP A 93 -16.44 -2.50 3.00
CA TRP A 93 -15.17 -3.17 2.71
C TRP A 93 -14.61 -3.93 3.89
N GLY A 94 -15.05 -3.60 5.12
CA GLY A 94 -14.54 -4.15 6.36
C GLY A 94 -14.59 -5.67 6.51
N HIS A 95 -15.40 -6.36 5.73
CA HIS A 95 -15.55 -7.83 5.75
C HIS A 95 -14.67 -8.57 4.75
N THR A 96 -13.95 -7.86 3.87
CA THR A 96 -13.07 -8.52 2.92
C THR A 96 -11.86 -9.16 3.60
N PRO A 97 -11.25 -10.20 3.00
CA PRO A 97 -10.06 -10.85 3.56
C PRO A 97 -8.91 -9.88 3.84
N PHE A 98 -8.70 -8.87 2.99
CA PHE A 98 -7.66 -7.86 3.17
C PHE A 98 -7.87 -7.07 4.46
N TRP A 99 -9.03 -6.46 4.64
CA TRP A 99 -9.33 -5.63 5.81
C TRP A 99 -9.37 -6.43 7.11
N ARG A 100 -9.86 -7.68 7.06
CA ARG A 100 -9.80 -8.58 8.22
C ARG A 100 -8.36 -8.88 8.63
N ALA A 101 -7.48 -9.13 7.66
CA ALA A 101 -6.06 -9.38 7.94
C ALA A 101 -5.38 -8.14 8.54
N CYS A 102 -5.61 -6.95 7.96
CA CYS A 102 -5.08 -5.69 8.49
C CYS A 102 -5.49 -5.50 9.95
N ARG A 103 -6.78 -5.60 10.26
CA ARG A 103 -7.26 -5.49 11.65
C ARG A 103 -6.67 -6.55 12.55
N THR A 104 -6.69 -7.81 12.15
CA THR A 104 -6.16 -8.91 13.00
C THR A 104 -4.70 -8.67 13.38
N ILE A 105 -3.88 -8.21 12.46
CA ILE A 105 -2.47 -7.93 12.75
C ILE A 105 -2.34 -6.66 13.59
N TYR A 106 -3.03 -5.60 13.22
CA TYR A 106 -2.98 -4.33 13.92
C TYR A 106 -3.42 -4.47 15.39
N ASP A 107 -4.57 -5.10 15.65
CA ASP A 107 -5.12 -5.29 17.00
C ASP A 107 -4.17 -6.11 17.90
N ARG A 108 -3.45 -7.06 17.33
CA ARG A 108 -2.45 -7.85 18.05
C ARG A 108 -1.19 -7.06 18.37
N LEU A 109 -0.79 -6.12 17.51
CA LEU A 109 0.34 -5.22 17.74
C LEU A 109 -0.03 -4.06 18.67
N ASN A 110 -1.30 -3.67 18.68
CA ASN A 110 -1.83 -2.53 19.43
C ASN A 110 -3.08 -2.93 20.25
N PRO A 111 -2.98 -3.81 21.25
CA PRO A 111 -4.14 -4.32 21.98
C PRO A 111 -4.92 -3.24 22.74
N HIS A 112 -4.31 -2.08 22.97
CA HIS A 112 -4.92 -0.91 23.63
C HIS A 112 -4.85 0.35 22.76
N GLY A 113 -4.50 0.19 21.49
CA GLY A 113 -4.43 1.29 20.52
C GLY A 113 -5.80 1.74 20.01
N PRO A 114 -5.84 2.86 19.29
CA PRO A 114 -7.05 3.34 18.65
C PRO A 114 -7.55 2.33 17.60
N LYS A 115 -8.87 2.24 17.46
CA LYS A 115 -9.47 1.34 16.48
C LYS A 115 -9.08 1.74 15.06
N ASP A 116 -8.71 0.74 14.24
CA ASP A 116 -8.32 0.91 12.83
C ASP A 116 -7.18 1.93 12.60
N GLY A 117 -6.32 2.18 13.61
CA GLY A 117 -5.20 3.13 13.56
C GLY A 117 -4.01 2.66 12.73
N TYR A 118 -4.24 2.04 11.59
CA TYR A 118 -3.23 1.63 10.62
C TYR A 118 -3.43 2.35 9.29
N MET A 119 -2.39 2.43 8.47
CA MET A 119 -2.48 2.94 7.11
C MET A 119 -2.49 1.82 6.09
N THR A 120 -3.09 2.09 4.93
CA THR A 120 -3.02 1.22 3.76
C THR A 120 -2.53 2.00 2.56
N SER A 121 -1.69 1.38 1.76
CA SER A 121 -1.20 1.92 0.49
C SER A 121 -1.06 0.80 -0.54
N ASN A 122 -0.61 1.12 -1.73
CA ASN A 122 -0.37 0.15 -2.80
C ASN A 122 1.05 0.30 -3.36
N LEU A 123 1.62 -0.83 -3.78
CA LEU A 123 2.92 -0.88 -4.44
C LEU A 123 2.87 -0.21 -5.82
N ILE A 124 1.75 -0.42 -6.54
CA ILE A 124 1.41 0.27 -7.78
C ILE A 124 0.18 1.15 -7.52
N LYS A 125 0.30 2.45 -7.73
CA LYS A 125 -0.68 3.44 -7.27
C LYS A 125 -1.97 3.49 -8.05
N LEU A 126 -2.02 2.92 -9.23
CA LEU A 126 -3.19 2.83 -10.09
C LEU A 126 -3.24 1.48 -10.80
N ASP A 127 -4.40 1.10 -11.28
CA ASP A 127 -4.59 -0.08 -12.13
C ASP A 127 -4.92 0.31 -13.57
N GLN A 128 -4.79 -0.66 -14.47
CA GLN A 128 -5.26 -0.56 -15.84
C GLN A 128 -6.29 -1.66 -16.08
N ASN A 129 -7.53 -1.25 -16.41
CA ASN A 129 -8.64 -2.18 -16.58
C ASN A 129 -8.86 -3.13 -15.39
N ARG A 130 -8.70 -2.62 -14.16
CA ARG A 130 -8.83 -3.36 -12.89
C ARG A 130 -7.80 -4.48 -12.69
N THR A 131 -6.67 -4.40 -13.39
CA THR A 131 -5.56 -5.35 -13.29
C THR A 131 -4.24 -4.62 -13.16
N ARG A 132 -3.14 -5.36 -12.96
CA ARG A 132 -1.79 -4.81 -13.04
C ARG A 132 -1.62 -4.10 -14.39
N PRO A 133 -1.11 -2.85 -14.41
CA PRO A 133 -0.85 -2.14 -15.66
C PRO A 133 0.06 -2.91 -16.62
N LEU A 134 -0.10 -2.67 -17.90
CA LEU A 134 0.81 -3.18 -18.92
C LEU A 134 2.25 -2.69 -18.63
N PRO A 135 3.28 -3.43 -19.05
CA PRO A 135 4.67 -3.13 -18.70
C PRO A 135 5.10 -1.70 -19.02
N GLU A 136 4.69 -1.14 -20.16
CA GLU A 136 4.98 0.23 -20.58
C GLU A 136 4.34 1.27 -19.64
N VAL A 137 3.09 1.07 -19.25
CA VAL A 137 2.38 1.94 -18.30
C VAL A 137 2.98 1.80 -16.90
N GLU A 138 3.30 0.58 -16.49
CA GLU A 138 3.95 0.34 -15.21
C GLU A 138 5.32 1.01 -15.12
N GLU A 139 6.07 1.06 -16.24
CA GLU A 139 7.37 1.75 -16.31
C GLU A 139 7.21 3.26 -16.14
N ILE A 140 6.22 3.87 -16.78
CA ILE A 140 5.87 5.28 -16.59
C ILE A 140 5.58 5.56 -15.10
N ILE A 141 4.74 4.74 -14.47
CA ILE A 141 4.42 4.88 -13.05
C ILE A 141 5.68 4.75 -12.18
N CYS A 142 6.55 3.79 -12.48
CA CYS A 142 7.81 3.59 -11.75
C CYS A 142 8.71 4.82 -11.79
N ASN A 143 8.82 5.43 -12.97
CA ASN A 143 9.80 6.48 -13.22
C ASN A 143 9.29 7.87 -12.82
N HIS A 144 7.98 8.11 -13.00
CA HIS A 144 7.39 9.44 -12.84
C HIS A 144 6.47 9.56 -11.61
N PHE A 145 6.09 8.43 -10.97
CA PHE A 145 5.17 8.42 -9.83
C PHE A 145 5.58 7.44 -8.72
N PRO A 146 6.86 7.44 -8.30
CA PRO A 146 7.39 6.50 -7.30
C PRO A 146 7.01 6.91 -5.86
N LEU A 147 5.73 6.99 -5.54
CA LEU A 147 5.24 7.58 -4.30
C LEU A 147 5.53 6.77 -3.03
N LEU A 148 5.50 5.43 -3.10
CA LEU A 148 5.54 4.59 -1.91
C LEU A 148 6.76 4.82 -1.00
N PRO A 149 8.00 4.97 -1.50
CA PRO A 149 9.14 5.30 -0.65
C PRO A 149 9.00 6.64 0.06
N HIS A 150 8.37 7.63 -0.58
CA HIS A 150 8.11 8.94 0.00
C HIS A 150 7.01 8.89 1.06
N GLU A 151 5.93 8.15 0.79
CA GLU A 151 4.86 7.91 1.77
C GLU A 151 5.42 7.24 3.03
N ILE A 152 6.26 6.21 2.88
CA ILE A 152 6.89 5.53 4.01
C ILE A 152 7.76 6.50 4.82
N ASN A 153 8.54 7.34 4.15
CA ASN A 153 9.37 8.35 4.83
C ASN A 153 8.52 9.36 5.62
N ILE A 154 7.42 9.84 5.04
CA ILE A 154 6.52 10.82 5.69
C ILE A 154 5.73 10.18 6.84
N LEU A 155 5.18 8.98 6.61
CA LEU A 155 4.39 8.24 7.61
C LEU A 155 5.23 7.71 8.76
N SER A 156 6.51 7.43 8.51
CA SER A 156 7.47 6.84 9.47
C SER A 156 6.88 5.64 10.22
N PRO A 157 6.41 4.57 9.53
CA PRO A 157 5.83 3.41 10.17
C PRO A 157 6.88 2.59 10.91
N ASP A 158 6.51 1.94 12.01
CA ASP A 158 7.34 0.95 12.71
C ASP A 158 7.35 -0.38 11.98
N VAL A 159 6.23 -0.70 11.30
CA VAL A 159 6.00 -1.96 10.60
C VAL A 159 5.45 -1.70 9.20
N VAL A 160 6.05 -2.31 8.18
CA VAL A 160 5.52 -2.33 6.81
C VAL A 160 5.23 -3.76 6.38
N LEU A 161 3.99 -4.02 5.93
CA LEU A 161 3.56 -5.35 5.49
C LEU A 161 3.12 -5.31 4.03
N PHE A 162 3.94 -5.88 3.15
CA PHE A 162 3.65 -6.03 1.73
C PHE A 162 2.77 -7.27 1.51
N PHE A 163 1.49 -7.06 1.25
CA PHE A 163 0.53 -8.10 0.87
C PHE A 163 0.51 -8.33 -0.65
N THR A 164 1.68 -8.41 -1.25
CA THR A 164 1.87 -8.47 -2.69
C THR A 164 2.13 -9.88 -3.20
N GLY A 165 2.69 -10.75 -2.35
CA GLY A 165 3.14 -12.08 -2.72
C GLY A 165 4.39 -12.06 -3.59
N PRO A 166 5.00 -13.24 -3.84
CA PRO A 166 6.26 -13.34 -4.57
C PRO A 166 6.17 -12.92 -6.05
N TYR A 167 4.96 -12.88 -6.62
CA TYR A 167 4.75 -12.47 -8.01
C TYR A 167 4.93 -10.96 -8.24
N TYR A 168 5.14 -10.18 -7.19
CA TYR A 168 5.43 -8.74 -7.22
C TYR A 168 6.84 -8.43 -6.68
N ASP A 169 7.68 -9.43 -6.48
CA ASP A 169 9.04 -9.21 -5.95
C ASP A 169 9.90 -8.40 -6.94
N ASP A 170 9.69 -8.56 -8.25
CA ASP A 170 10.31 -7.72 -9.28
C ASP A 170 9.94 -6.24 -9.10
N ARG A 171 8.66 -5.96 -8.86
CA ARG A 171 8.18 -4.60 -8.65
C ARG A 171 8.66 -4.02 -7.32
N LEU A 172 8.65 -4.83 -6.27
CA LEU A 172 9.16 -4.43 -4.97
C LEU A 172 10.66 -4.06 -5.07
N GLN A 173 11.45 -4.82 -5.79
CA GLN A 173 12.87 -4.53 -6.02
C GLN A 173 13.10 -3.31 -6.91
N ARG A 174 12.20 -3.01 -7.87
CA ARG A 174 12.26 -1.74 -8.62
C ARG A 174 11.92 -0.54 -7.73
N THR A 175 10.95 -0.69 -6.83
CA THR A 175 10.55 0.36 -5.89
C THR A 175 11.61 0.62 -4.82
N PHE A 176 12.33 -0.44 -4.39
CA PHE A 176 13.41 -0.42 -3.40
C PHE A 176 14.65 -1.11 -3.98
N PRO A 177 15.42 -0.43 -4.86
CA PRO A 177 16.58 -1.01 -5.53
C PRO A 177 17.64 -1.46 -4.53
N GLY A 178 18.12 -2.70 -4.70
CA GLY A 178 19.09 -3.29 -3.77
C GLY A 178 18.45 -3.92 -2.53
N SER A 179 17.12 -3.96 -2.42
CA SER A 179 16.46 -4.66 -1.33
C SER A 179 16.81 -6.16 -1.31
N VAL A 180 16.99 -6.69 -0.09
CA VAL A 180 17.30 -8.11 0.14
C VAL A 180 16.09 -8.79 0.76
N LEU A 181 15.66 -9.92 0.19
CA LEU A 181 14.61 -10.76 0.72
C LEU A 181 15.24 -11.87 1.58
N LYS A 182 14.99 -11.87 2.88
CA LYS A 182 15.53 -12.83 3.84
C LYS A 182 14.42 -13.68 4.46
N ALA A 183 14.65 -14.99 4.56
CA ALA A 183 13.72 -15.89 5.23
C ALA A 183 13.43 -15.44 6.68
N VAL A 184 12.20 -15.73 7.14
CA VAL A 184 11.74 -15.49 8.50
C VAL A 184 11.63 -16.85 9.19
N ASP A 185 12.45 -17.09 10.18
CA ASP A 185 12.60 -18.39 10.86
C ASP A 185 12.80 -19.52 9.81
N ASP A 186 12.22 -20.67 10.03
CA ASP A 186 12.24 -21.82 9.11
C ASP A 186 11.11 -21.78 8.07
N MET A 187 10.47 -20.61 7.88
CA MET A 187 9.34 -20.47 6.96
C MET A 187 9.84 -20.34 5.51
N PRO A 188 9.12 -20.93 4.55
CA PRO A 188 9.47 -20.78 3.13
C PRO A 188 9.51 -19.33 2.69
N LEU A 189 10.54 -18.92 1.95
CA LEU A 189 10.75 -17.56 1.46
C LEU A 189 9.57 -17.02 0.64
N ASN A 190 8.89 -17.87 -0.11
CA ASN A 190 7.72 -17.50 -0.89
C ASN A 190 6.47 -17.27 -0.03
N LEU A 191 6.40 -17.84 1.18
CA LEU A 191 5.28 -17.64 2.11
C LEU A 191 5.40 -16.31 2.86
N ILE A 192 6.58 -16.06 3.41
CA ILE A 192 6.94 -14.84 4.10
C ILE A 192 8.42 -14.59 3.97
N CYS A 193 8.81 -13.34 3.76
CA CYS A 193 10.20 -12.92 3.89
C CYS A 193 10.29 -11.55 4.55
N ARG A 194 11.39 -11.28 5.20
CA ARG A 194 11.76 -9.92 5.61
C ARG A 194 12.34 -9.19 4.40
N VAL A 195 11.89 -7.96 4.21
CA VAL A 195 12.40 -7.04 3.17
C VAL A 195 13.38 -6.08 3.85
N ILE A 196 14.64 -6.14 3.44
CA ILE A 196 15.71 -5.31 4.04
C ILE A 196 16.10 -4.25 3.03
N HIS A 197 15.96 -2.98 3.39
CA HIS A 197 16.36 -1.81 2.62
C HIS A 197 16.49 -0.59 3.54
N ASP A 198 17.35 0.37 3.25
CA ASP A 198 17.62 1.56 4.06
C ASP A 198 16.43 2.51 4.22
N LYS A 199 15.53 2.55 3.22
CA LYS A 199 14.27 3.32 3.25
C LYS A 199 13.09 2.60 3.91
N LEU A 200 13.32 1.39 4.44
CA LEU A 200 12.29 0.59 5.08
C LEU A 200 12.58 0.42 6.57
N PRO A 201 11.56 0.41 7.45
CA PRO A 201 11.78 0.09 8.85
C PRO A 201 12.29 -1.34 9.01
N TYR A 202 12.90 -1.60 10.17
CA TYR A 202 13.44 -2.93 10.49
C TYR A 202 12.38 -4.04 10.33
N HIS A 203 11.14 -3.78 10.74
CA HIS A 203 10.03 -4.71 10.65
C HIS A 203 9.27 -4.57 9.33
N SER A 204 9.94 -4.88 8.22
CA SER A 204 9.32 -4.89 6.88
C SER A 204 9.24 -6.32 6.36
N TYR A 205 8.04 -6.76 6.03
CA TYR A 205 7.79 -8.14 5.59
C TYR A 205 6.96 -8.19 4.32
N ARG A 206 7.21 -9.19 3.45
CA ARG A 206 6.36 -9.51 2.32
C ARG A 206 5.73 -10.89 2.53
N THR A 207 4.41 -10.97 2.32
CA THR A 207 3.63 -12.21 2.35
C THR A 207 2.55 -12.19 1.27
N TYR A 208 1.83 -13.29 1.11
CA TYR A 208 0.72 -13.37 0.16
C TYR A 208 -0.39 -12.39 0.49
N HIS A 209 -1.09 -11.92 -0.56
CA HIS A 209 -2.31 -11.14 -0.39
C HIS A 209 -3.36 -11.95 0.39
N PRO A 210 -3.99 -11.39 1.43
CA PRO A 210 -4.94 -12.12 2.29
C PRO A 210 -6.08 -12.77 1.52
N GLY A 211 -6.53 -12.17 0.42
CA GLY A 211 -7.52 -12.76 -0.47
C GLY A 211 -7.11 -14.10 -1.06
N TYR A 212 -5.80 -14.35 -1.22
CA TYR A 212 -5.28 -15.65 -1.63
C TYR A 212 -5.28 -16.64 -0.46
N SER A 213 -4.90 -16.18 0.72
CA SER A 213 -4.73 -17.02 1.93
C SER A 213 -6.04 -17.30 2.66
N LEU A 214 -7.05 -16.40 2.56
CA LEU A 214 -8.31 -16.47 3.30
C LEU A 214 -9.52 -16.82 2.43
N ARG A 215 -9.37 -16.93 1.09
CA ARG A 215 -10.40 -17.47 0.20
C ARG A 215 -10.24 -18.98 0.10
N GLY A 216 -11.24 -19.72 0.61
CA GLY A 216 -11.32 -21.17 0.49
C GLY A 216 -11.13 -21.90 1.81
N ASN A 217 -11.00 -23.21 1.74
CA ASN A 217 -11.04 -24.17 2.85
C ASN A 217 -10.00 -23.90 3.96
N ASN A 218 -10.21 -24.55 5.10
CA ASN A 218 -9.43 -24.42 6.34
C ASN A 218 -7.89 -24.49 6.15
N ALA A 219 -7.38 -25.14 5.08
CA ALA A 219 -5.96 -25.24 4.79
C ALA A 219 -5.29 -23.90 4.45
N LYS A 220 -6.03 -22.92 3.89
CA LYS A 220 -5.49 -21.58 3.57
C LYS A 220 -5.47 -20.66 4.79
N VAL A 221 -6.49 -20.75 5.64
CA VAL A 221 -6.53 -20.08 6.94
C VAL A 221 -5.39 -20.58 7.83
N ALA A 222 -5.14 -21.90 7.83
CA ALA A 222 -4.05 -22.52 8.57
C ALA A 222 -2.64 -22.01 8.17
N ARG A 223 -2.46 -21.50 6.94
CA ARG A 223 -1.19 -20.90 6.50
C ARG A 223 -1.04 -19.43 6.91
N PHE A 224 -2.15 -18.71 7.07
CA PHE A 224 -2.10 -17.30 7.42
C PHE A 224 -1.76 -17.07 8.91
N ASN A 225 -2.32 -17.86 9.81
CA ASN A 225 -2.07 -17.72 11.24
C ASN A 225 -0.59 -17.84 11.64
N PRO A 226 0.20 -18.81 11.14
CA PRO A 226 1.64 -18.86 11.40
C PRO A 226 2.39 -17.61 10.94
N VAL A 227 2.01 -17.05 9.77
CA VAL A 227 2.60 -15.80 9.25
C VAL A 227 2.31 -14.64 10.19
N VAL A 228 1.05 -14.47 10.63
CA VAL A 228 0.68 -13.43 11.60
C VAL A 228 1.44 -13.61 12.91
N ASN A 229 1.54 -14.83 13.42
CA ASN A 229 2.29 -15.11 14.67
C ASN A 229 3.77 -14.75 14.52
N ALA A 230 4.40 -15.13 13.41
CA ALA A 230 5.81 -14.82 13.15
C ALA A 230 6.06 -13.31 13.12
N ILE A 231 5.18 -12.53 12.47
CA ILE A 231 5.29 -11.08 12.40
C ILE A 231 5.12 -10.47 13.79
N VAL A 232 4.01 -10.79 14.48
CA VAL A 232 3.69 -10.19 15.78
C VAL A 232 4.78 -10.49 16.82
N ASN A 233 5.22 -11.73 16.91
CA ASN A 233 6.26 -12.14 17.87
C ASN A 233 7.57 -11.38 17.62
N ARG A 234 7.93 -11.12 16.37
CA ARG A 234 9.18 -10.41 16.03
C ARG A 234 9.11 -8.91 16.26
N VAL A 235 7.92 -8.32 16.15
CA VAL A 235 7.73 -6.88 16.42
C VAL A 235 7.70 -6.60 17.92
N GLN A 236 7.25 -7.57 18.73
CA GLN A 236 7.13 -7.42 20.18
C GLN A 236 8.40 -7.83 20.96
N GLN A 237 9.43 -8.35 20.30
CA GLN A 237 10.75 -8.65 20.86
C GLN A 237 11.65 -7.41 20.90
#